data_8604c78277d9f8b38d1ee967b2b84ef8
#
_entry.id   8604c78277d9f8b38d1ee967b2b84ef8
#
_cell.length_a   1.000
_cell.length_b   1.000
_cell.length_c   1.000
_cell.angle_alpha   90.00
_cell.angle_beta   90.00
_cell.angle_gamma   90.00
#
_symmetry.space_group_name_H-M   'P 1'
#
loop_
_entity.id
_entity.type
_entity.pdbx_description
1 polymer ?
#
loop_
_entity_poly.entity_id
_entity_poly.type
_entity_poly.pdbx_seq_one_letter_code
_entity_poly.pdbx_strand_id
1 'polypeptide(L)'
;MKPPFNSTHAIRLKPGEDLKSGIEKVVKENNIRAGWVATCVGSLTDYSIRFANQPDGVMGTGNFEIISLVGTISINGSHIHISISDGTGKTFGGHLMPGCKIYTTAEIVLQSTDKYEF
;
A
#
# COMPACT_ATOMS: atom_id res chain seq x y z
N MET A 1 4.27 -11.56 -30.66
CA MET A 1 3.13 -11.73 -29.74
C MET A 1 2.91 -10.47 -28.93
N LYS A 2 1.69 -10.03 -28.84
CA LYS A 2 1.36 -8.89 -28.00
C LYS A 2 1.51 -9.23 -26.52
N PRO A 3 2.11 -8.37 -25.68
CA PRO A 3 2.09 -8.58 -24.24
C PRO A 3 0.65 -8.66 -23.72
N PRO A 4 0.41 -9.36 -22.62
CA PRO A 4 -0.92 -9.39 -22.01
C PRO A 4 -1.34 -7.98 -21.59
N PHE A 5 -2.63 -7.67 -21.70
CA PHE A 5 -3.19 -6.38 -21.26
C PHE A 5 -3.04 -6.18 -19.77
N ASN A 6 -3.05 -7.26 -19.00
CA ASN A 6 -2.96 -7.23 -17.55
C ASN A 6 -1.72 -7.97 -17.08
N SER A 7 -1.09 -7.44 -16.06
CA SER A 7 0.04 -8.07 -15.40
C SER A 7 -0.21 -8.12 -13.90
N THR A 8 0.40 -9.11 -13.25
CA THR A 8 0.30 -9.30 -11.81
C THR A 8 1.69 -9.24 -11.20
N HIS A 9 1.82 -8.50 -10.11
CA HIS A 9 3.09 -8.30 -9.42
C HIS A 9 2.91 -8.67 -7.96
N ALA A 10 3.64 -9.67 -7.48
CA ALA A 10 3.61 -10.07 -6.08
C ALA A 10 4.85 -9.52 -5.38
N ILE A 11 4.62 -8.91 -4.22
CA ILE A 11 5.68 -8.29 -3.43
C ILE A 11 5.60 -8.81 -2.01
N ARG A 12 6.77 -9.04 -1.42
CA ARG A 12 6.89 -9.26 0.02
C ARG A 12 7.81 -8.19 0.60
N LEU A 13 7.29 -7.39 1.52
CA LEU A 13 8.08 -6.46 2.29
C LEU A 13 8.46 -7.08 3.63
N LYS A 14 9.67 -6.75 4.07
CA LYS A 14 10.31 -7.31 5.27
C LYS A 14 10.23 -6.31 6.43
N PRO A 15 10.47 -6.78 7.68
CA PRO A 15 10.47 -5.89 8.84
C PRO A 15 11.31 -4.64 8.64
N GLY A 16 10.76 -3.49 9.00
CA GLY A 16 11.41 -2.19 8.92
C GLY A 16 11.28 -1.48 7.59
N GLU A 17 10.86 -2.17 6.51
CA GLU A 17 10.63 -1.52 5.24
C GLU A 17 9.38 -0.65 5.27
N ASP A 18 9.37 0.43 4.49
CA ASP A 18 8.24 1.35 4.38
C ASP A 18 7.23 0.82 3.35
N LEU A 19 5.97 0.73 3.76
CA LEU A 19 4.91 0.17 2.91
C LEU A 19 4.73 0.97 1.62
N LYS A 20 4.59 2.28 1.73
CA LYS A 20 4.35 3.15 0.57
C LYS A 20 5.54 3.14 -0.39
N SER A 21 6.75 3.28 0.14
CA SER A 21 7.97 3.26 -0.66
C SER A 21 8.17 1.92 -1.36
N GLY A 22 7.86 0.82 -0.69
CA GLY A 22 7.95 -0.51 -1.27
C GLY A 22 7.03 -0.70 -2.47
N ILE A 23 5.80 -0.22 -2.37
CA ILE A 23 4.84 -0.24 -3.48
C ILE A 23 5.32 0.65 -4.62
N GLU A 24 5.74 1.88 -4.33
CA GLU A 24 6.19 2.83 -5.34
C GLU A 24 7.42 2.34 -6.11
N LYS A 25 8.31 1.62 -5.44
CA LYS A 25 9.46 1.00 -6.09
C LYS A 25 9.04 0.03 -7.19
N VAL A 26 8.09 -0.83 -6.91
CA VAL A 26 7.55 -1.79 -7.89
C VAL A 26 6.84 -1.07 -9.02
N VAL A 27 6.09 -0.03 -8.72
CA VAL A 27 5.42 0.80 -9.71
C VAL A 27 6.42 1.38 -10.71
N LYS A 28 7.53 1.93 -10.22
CA LYS A 28 8.59 2.50 -11.07
C LYS A 28 9.34 1.44 -11.86
N GLU A 29 9.75 0.35 -11.21
CA GLU A 29 10.51 -0.71 -11.86
C GLU A 29 9.75 -1.38 -13.00
N ASN A 30 8.43 -1.44 -12.90
CA ASN A 30 7.57 -2.07 -13.89
C ASN A 30 6.86 -1.07 -14.80
N ASN A 31 7.16 0.23 -14.66
CA ASN A 31 6.53 1.30 -15.43
C ASN A 31 5.00 1.17 -15.44
N ILE A 32 4.42 0.98 -14.26
CA ILE A 32 2.97 0.83 -14.14
C ILE A 32 2.31 2.18 -14.35
N ARG A 33 1.49 2.29 -15.37
CA ARG A 33 0.75 3.52 -15.69
C ARG A 33 -0.68 3.48 -15.22
N ALA A 34 -1.24 2.29 -15.06
CA ALA A 34 -2.56 2.09 -14.51
C ALA A 34 -2.59 0.74 -13.79
N GLY A 35 -2.73 0.78 -12.48
CA GLY A 35 -2.78 -0.41 -11.67
C GLY A 35 -3.58 -0.20 -10.40
N TRP A 36 -3.68 -1.25 -9.61
CA TRP A 36 -4.43 -1.23 -8.35
C TRP A 36 -3.89 -2.29 -7.40
N VAL A 37 -4.23 -2.12 -6.13
CA VAL A 37 -3.93 -3.12 -5.11
C VAL A 37 -5.00 -4.20 -5.16
N ALA A 38 -4.63 -5.41 -5.53
CA ALA A 38 -5.55 -6.54 -5.56
C ALA A 38 -5.77 -7.09 -4.16
N THR A 39 -4.71 -7.24 -3.37
CA THR A 39 -4.79 -7.68 -1.99
C THR A 39 -3.52 -7.34 -1.22
N CYS A 40 -3.65 -7.29 0.10
CA CYS A 40 -2.53 -7.11 1.01
C CYS A 40 -2.84 -7.79 2.34
N VAL A 41 -1.88 -8.53 2.86
CA VAL A 41 -1.91 -9.06 4.21
C VAL A 41 -0.58 -8.75 4.89
N GLY A 42 -0.62 -8.28 6.12
CA GLY A 42 0.59 -7.96 6.84
C GLY A 42 0.37 -7.18 8.11
N SER A 43 1.46 -6.68 8.66
CA SER A 43 1.45 -6.00 9.96
C SER A 43 2.46 -4.85 9.99
N LEU A 44 2.18 -3.89 10.86
CA LEU A 44 3.00 -2.68 11.04
C LEU A 44 3.44 -2.53 12.49
N THR A 45 4.63 -1.95 12.69
CA THR A 45 5.07 -1.41 13.99
C THR A 45 4.82 0.08 14.10
N ASP A 46 4.82 0.76 12.96
CA ASP A 46 4.63 2.21 12.88
C ASP A 46 3.58 2.50 11.84
N TYR A 47 2.73 3.47 12.12
CA TYR A 47 1.81 3.97 11.12
C TYR A 47 1.96 5.47 10.92
N SER A 48 1.63 5.92 9.73
CA SER A 48 1.46 7.32 9.38
C SER A 48 0.27 7.40 8.43
N ILE A 49 -0.81 7.97 8.92
CA ILE A 49 -2.11 7.95 8.23
C ILE A 49 -2.72 9.35 8.32
N ARG A 50 -3.20 9.87 7.22
CA ARG A 50 -3.94 11.13 7.20
C ARG A 50 -5.43 10.82 7.22
N PHE A 51 -6.08 11.17 8.33
CA PHE A 51 -7.51 10.95 8.49
C PHE A 51 -8.33 11.87 7.59
N ALA A 52 -9.60 11.52 7.43
CA ALA A 52 -10.51 12.23 6.54
C ALA A 52 -10.59 13.72 6.88
N ASN A 53 -10.48 14.57 5.86
CA ASN A 53 -10.59 16.01 5.95
C ASN A 53 -9.58 16.66 6.92
N GLN A 54 -8.44 16.02 7.15
CA GLN A 54 -7.37 16.57 7.97
C GLN A 54 -6.20 17.02 7.09
N PRO A 55 -5.50 18.12 7.45
CA PRO A 55 -4.38 18.61 6.65
C PRO A 55 -3.12 17.77 6.84
N ASP A 56 -2.94 17.15 8.01
CA ASP A 56 -1.70 16.46 8.38
C ASP A 56 -1.95 14.99 8.72
N GLY A 57 -0.90 14.17 8.54
CA GLY A 57 -0.90 12.79 8.97
C GLY A 57 -0.74 12.65 10.49
N VAL A 58 -1.24 11.55 11.02
CA VAL A 58 -1.06 11.14 12.41
C VAL A 58 -0.13 9.94 12.42
N MET A 59 0.85 9.97 13.32
CA MET A 59 1.85 8.91 13.45
C MET A 59 1.69 8.21 14.81
N GLY A 60 1.97 6.92 14.82
CA GLY A 60 1.97 6.15 16.05
C GLY A 60 2.76 4.87 15.90
N THR A 61 3.01 4.22 17.04
CA THR A 61 3.77 2.96 17.13
C THR A 61 2.98 1.93 17.92
N GLY A 62 3.26 0.66 17.66
CA GLY A 62 2.61 -0.45 18.34
C GLY A 62 2.68 -1.70 17.48
N ASN A 63 1.66 -2.54 17.59
CA ASN A 63 1.51 -3.74 16.78
C ASN A 63 0.15 -3.71 16.12
N PHE A 64 0.13 -3.62 14.81
CA PHE A 64 -1.10 -3.45 14.03
C PHE A 64 -1.15 -4.45 12.90
N GLU A 65 -2.33 -5.02 12.67
CA GLU A 65 -2.59 -5.78 11.45
C GLU A 65 -3.14 -4.86 10.36
N ILE A 66 -2.68 -5.05 9.14
CA ILE A 66 -3.26 -4.38 7.98
C ILE A 66 -4.57 -5.10 7.64
N ILE A 67 -5.68 -4.41 7.79
CA ILE A 67 -7.01 -4.98 7.53
C ILE A 67 -7.42 -4.76 6.09
N SER A 68 -7.12 -3.60 5.52
CA SER A 68 -7.35 -3.33 4.11
C SER A 68 -6.30 -2.39 3.55
N LEU A 69 -6.01 -2.58 2.29
CA LEU A 69 -5.17 -1.68 1.50
C LEU A 69 -5.82 -1.58 0.12
N VAL A 70 -6.37 -0.42 -0.16
CA VAL A 70 -7.19 -0.18 -1.36
C VAL A 70 -6.63 1.02 -2.09
N GLY A 71 -6.46 0.90 -3.39
CA GLY A 71 -6.01 2.07 -4.12
C GLY A 71 -5.64 1.81 -5.56
N THR A 72 -5.40 2.92 -6.24
CA THR A 72 -4.88 2.95 -7.60
C THR A 72 -3.42 3.36 -7.58
N ILE A 73 -2.65 2.79 -8.46
CA ILE A 73 -1.21 3.02 -8.56
C ILE A 73 -0.82 3.41 -9.98
N SER A 74 0.14 4.33 -10.08
CA SER A 74 0.65 4.82 -11.35
C SER A 74 1.98 5.54 -11.14
N ILE A 75 2.83 5.53 -12.15
CA ILE A 75 4.04 6.36 -12.18
C ILE A 75 3.69 7.85 -12.12
N ASN A 76 2.47 8.22 -12.44
CA ASN A 76 1.97 9.60 -12.38
C ASN A 76 1.42 9.97 -11.00
N GLY A 77 1.44 9.05 -10.06
CA GLY A 77 0.97 9.22 -8.70
C GLY A 77 0.03 8.08 -8.28
N SER A 78 0.16 7.67 -7.03
CA SER A 78 -0.67 6.62 -6.46
C SER A 78 -1.59 7.19 -5.39
N HIS A 79 -2.78 6.59 -5.26
CA HIS A 79 -3.76 6.99 -4.26
C HIS A 79 -4.23 5.75 -3.51
N ILE A 80 -3.79 5.64 -2.27
CA ILE A 80 -3.96 4.42 -1.47
C ILE A 80 -4.55 4.77 -0.11
N HIS A 81 -5.57 4.03 0.29
CA HIS A 81 -6.14 4.09 1.63
C HIS A 81 -5.83 2.80 2.38
N ILE A 82 -5.61 2.93 3.68
CA ILE A 82 -5.27 1.83 4.57
C ILE A 82 -6.18 1.83 5.78
N SER A 83 -6.56 0.64 6.25
CA SER A 83 -7.08 0.47 7.61
C SER A 83 -6.25 -0.55 8.35
N ILE A 84 -6.04 -0.31 9.64
CA ILE A 84 -5.24 -1.14 10.53
C ILE A 84 -5.99 -1.40 11.82
N SER A 85 -5.66 -2.50 12.48
CA SER A 85 -6.31 -2.90 13.73
C SER A 85 -5.25 -3.20 14.79
N ASP A 86 -5.44 -2.68 16.00
CA ASP A 86 -4.55 -2.93 17.12
C ASP A 86 -4.83 -4.25 17.83
N GLY A 87 -4.09 -4.53 18.91
CA GLY A 87 -4.23 -5.77 19.68
C GLY A 87 -5.58 -5.95 20.39
N THR A 88 -6.42 -4.91 20.43
CA THR A 88 -7.77 -4.99 20.99
C THR A 88 -8.84 -5.16 19.92
N GLY A 89 -8.44 -5.13 18.66
CA GLY A 89 -9.36 -5.14 17.52
C GLY A 89 -9.87 -3.77 17.13
N LYS A 90 -9.43 -2.70 17.79
CA LYS A 90 -9.79 -1.34 17.41
C LYS A 90 -9.18 -1.03 16.04
N THR A 91 -10.03 -0.61 15.11
CA THR A 91 -9.68 -0.40 13.71
C THR A 91 -9.87 1.05 13.33
N PHE A 92 -8.89 1.60 12.62
CA PHE A 92 -8.95 2.96 12.08
C PHE A 92 -8.14 3.02 10.79
N GLY A 93 -8.36 4.05 10.01
CA GLY A 93 -7.67 4.17 8.74
C GLY A 93 -7.86 5.50 8.07
N GLY A 94 -7.24 5.64 6.91
CA GLY A 94 -7.29 6.84 6.11
C GLY A 94 -6.30 6.76 4.95
N HIS A 95 -5.79 7.88 4.54
CA HIS A 95 -4.85 8.00 3.44
C HIS A 95 -3.46 7.51 3.86
N LEU A 96 -2.89 6.60 3.08
CA LEU A 96 -1.55 6.07 3.34
C LEU A 96 -0.49 7.15 3.16
N MET A 97 0.31 7.37 4.18
CA MET A 97 1.44 8.29 4.17
C MET A 97 2.76 7.51 4.29
N PRO A 98 3.90 8.12 3.92
CA PRO A 98 5.20 7.54 4.27
C PRO A 98 5.34 7.41 5.78
N GLY A 99 6.00 6.34 6.23
CA GLY A 99 6.22 6.09 7.64
C GLY A 99 5.47 4.88 8.20
N CYS A 100 4.77 4.13 7.34
CA CYS A 100 4.15 2.86 7.74
C CYS A 100 5.20 1.75 7.62
N LYS A 101 5.79 1.34 8.75
CA LYS A 101 6.87 0.36 8.77
C LYS A 101 6.36 -1.04 9.07
N ILE A 102 6.86 -1.99 8.31
CA ILE A 102 6.46 -3.39 8.40
C ILE A 102 6.94 -4.01 9.70
N TYR A 103 6.06 -4.76 10.36
CA TYR A 103 6.39 -5.55 11.54
C TYR A 103 6.93 -6.93 11.15
N THR A 104 6.06 -7.86 10.77
CA THR A 104 6.46 -9.22 10.41
C THR A 104 6.65 -9.35 8.91
N THR A 105 5.67 -8.93 8.16
CA THR A 105 5.62 -9.02 6.70
C THR A 105 4.54 -8.12 6.14
N ALA A 106 4.65 -7.78 4.88
CA ALA A 106 3.51 -7.36 4.08
C ALA A 106 3.60 -8.08 2.74
N GLU A 107 2.59 -8.89 2.46
CA GLU A 107 2.48 -9.63 1.22
C GLU A 107 1.40 -8.95 0.38
N ILE A 108 1.80 -8.43 -0.76
CA ILE A 108 0.98 -7.52 -1.55
C ILE A 108 0.91 -8.05 -2.97
N VAL A 109 -0.27 -8.06 -3.53
CA VAL A 109 -0.46 -8.35 -4.95
C VAL A 109 -0.99 -7.10 -5.63
N LEU A 110 -0.24 -6.64 -6.62
CA LEU A 110 -0.63 -5.53 -7.47
C LEU A 110 -1.01 -6.07 -8.85
N GLN A 111 -1.97 -5.44 -9.48
CA GLN A 111 -2.33 -5.72 -10.86
C GLN A 111 -2.23 -4.44 -11.67
N SER A 112 -1.91 -4.59 -12.95
CA SER A 112 -1.79 -3.47 -13.86
C SER A 112 -2.38 -3.80 -15.22
N THR A 113 -2.70 -2.76 -15.98
CA THR A 113 -3.22 -2.89 -17.33
C THR A 113 -2.58 -1.85 -18.24
N ASP A 114 -2.36 -2.22 -19.49
CA ASP A 114 -1.89 -1.31 -20.53
C ASP A 114 -3.04 -0.57 -21.21
N LYS A 115 -4.29 -0.87 -20.82
CA LYS A 115 -5.49 -0.34 -21.46
C LYS A 115 -5.78 1.11 -21.06
N TYR A 116 -5.30 1.53 -19.91
CA TYR A 116 -5.53 2.89 -19.38
C TYR A 116 -4.23 3.51 -18.92
N GLU A 117 -4.27 4.82 -18.71
CA GLU A 117 -3.21 5.57 -18.03
C GLU A 117 -3.87 6.46 -16.98
N PHE A 118 -3.47 6.27 -15.73
CA PHE A 118 -3.98 7.08 -14.62
C PHE A 118 -3.16 8.34 -14.43
#